data_f1a84d664271dbe2d3f5d743585319d0
#
_entry.id   f1a84d664271dbe2d3f5d743585319d0
#
_cell.length_a   1.000
_cell.length_b   1.000
_cell.length_c   1.000
_cell.angle_alpha   90.00
_cell.angle_beta   90.00
_cell.angle_gamma   90.00
#
_symmetry.space_group_name_H-M   'P 1'
#
loop_
_entity.id
_entity.type
_entity.pdbx_description
1 polymer ?
#
loop_
_entity_poly.entity_id
_entity_poly.type
_entity_poly.pdbx_seq_one_letter_code
_entity_poly.pdbx_strand_id
1 'polypeptide(L)'
;MAALAILSACGAGSTVAPSTAALNATYIGRTLSVNGRLVTAARLSPLPSYATIFPDRHKKSKTFEYIFNAYGTYASIFDYPKSVKQIGKINGLGGQGCTNVLYGYGKKTFWNVGGQRQIEEFKVPQKLIKTLSVAYSFPSSCAMDTSGDLAVGILYASGAGGGDVVIFKNASGSGTVYTTPLDEEFFDGYDNQGNLFADGFTGDRSGFALVELPKGSSNFETIKTSNIVDFPGSVQWDGTYLTVFDQDKNATYQYTVSGTTATLKGTVSYSGSSDCAQTWIVPGLVYCGDAGNDGGEIFDYPAGGSPIAVFKGDFDVPLGVVAAKK
;
A
#
# COMPACT_ATOMS: atom_id res chain seq x y z
N MET A 1 9.91 19.79 -4.81
CA MET A 1 9.98 21.03 -4.02
C MET A 1 9.04 21.04 -2.80
N ALA A 2 7.83 20.50 -2.85
CA ALA A 2 6.96 20.43 -1.66
C ALA A 2 7.54 19.56 -0.53
N ALA A 3 8.20 18.45 -0.88
CA ALA A 3 8.90 17.60 0.08
C ALA A 3 10.07 18.32 0.79
N LEU A 4 10.70 19.29 0.13
CA LEU A 4 11.78 20.10 0.72
C LEU A 4 11.29 21.04 1.82
N ALA A 5 10.06 21.54 1.71
CA ALA A 5 9.45 22.40 2.73
C ALA A 5 9.13 21.65 4.03
N ILE A 6 8.85 20.34 3.94
CA ILE A 6 8.57 19.49 5.11
C ILE A 6 9.88 19.07 5.81
N LEU A 7 10.96 18.88 5.04
CA LEU A 7 12.29 18.61 5.59
C LEU A 7 12.84 19.80 6.38
N SER A 8 12.54 21.03 5.99
CA SER A 8 12.95 22.22 6.75
C SER A 8 12.23 22.38 8.10
N ALA A 9 11.06 21.78 8.26
CA ALA A 9 10.37 21.72 9.56
C ALA A 9 10.98 20.68 10.51
N CYS A 10 11.65 19.65 9.98
CA CYS A 10 12.37 18.65 10.79
C CYS A 10 13.77 19.10 11.22
N GLY A 11 14.32 20.18 10.66
CA GLY A 11 15.68 20.68 10.93
C GLY A 11 15.84 21.58 12.15
N ALA A 12 14.80 21.91 12.86
CA ALA A 12 14.85 22.76 14.05
C ALA A 12 14.73 21.93 15.33
N GLY A 13 15.80 21.23 15.72
CA GLY A 13 16.13 20.81 17.09
C GLY A 13 15.02 20.29 18.03
N SER A 14 13.85 19.90 17.51
CA SER A 14 12.75 19.37 18.31
C SER A 14 12.83 17.84 18.35
N THR A 15 12.95 17.30 19.55
CA THR A 15 12.91 15.85 19.85
C THR A 15 11.50 15.25 19.73
N VAL A 16 10.55 15.99 19.18
CA VAL A 16 9.19 15.53 18.96
C VAL A 16 9.15 14.77 17.63
N ALA A 17 8.87 13.48 17.68
CA ALA A 17 8.58 12.70 16.48
C ALA A 17 7.49 13.42 15.65
N PRO A 18 7.66 13.51 14.32
CA PRO A 18 6.62 14.08 13.49
C PRO A 18 5.31 13.35 13.73
N SER A 19 4.23 14.10 13.85
CA SER A 19 2.90 13.52 14.07
C SER A 19 2.47 12.72 12.83
N THR A 20 1.55 11.79 13.00
CA THR A 20 0.87 11.07 11.90
C THR A 20 0.39 12.04 10.82
N ALA A 21 -0.05 13.22 11.24
CA ALA A 21 -0.44 14.30 10.33
C ALA A 21 0.71 14.78 9.44
N ALA A 22 1.95 14.78 9.94
CA ALA A 22 3.11 15.18 9.12
C ALA A 22 3.46 14.10 8.07
N LEU A 23 3.33 12.83 8.42
CA LEU A 23 3.51 11.73 7.48
C LEU A 23 2.43 11.76 6.38
N ASN A 24 1.20 11.88 6.82
CA ASN A 24 0.06 12.00 5.92
C ASN A 24 0.20 13.23 5.01
N ALA A 25 0.65 14.35 5.56
CA ALA A 25 0.93 15.56 4.79
C ALA A 25 2.05 15.35 3.74
N THR A 26 3.05 14.50 4.02
CA THR A 26 4.10 14.17 3.06
C THR A 26 3.54 13.35 1.89
N TYR A 27 2.77 12.33 2.18
CA TYR A 27 2.08 11.53 1.17
C TYR A 27 1.17 12.39 0.30
N ILE A 28 0.33 13.17 0.93
CA ILE A 28 -0.64 14.03 0.25
C ILE A 28 0.03 15.18 -0.48
N GLY A 29 1.00 15.79 0.13
CA GLY A 29 1.74 16.90 -0.51
C GLY A 29 2.37 16.47 -1.83
N ARG A 30 2.57 15.17 -2.05
CA ARG A 30 3.09 14.65 -3.30
C ARG A 30 2.00 14.17 -4.26
N THR A 31 1.05 13.39 -3.79
CA THR A 31 -0.12 12.97 -4.56
C THR A 31 -0.87 14.15 -5.16
N LEU A 32 -0.85 15.27 -4.48
CA LEU A 32 -1.50 16.50 -4.90
C LEU A 32 -0.61 17.41 -5.76
N SER A 33 0.63 17.05 -6.07
CA SER A 33 1.53 17.83 -6.92
C SER A 33 1.64 17.28 -8.34
N VAL A 34 0.53 17.12 -9.01
CA VAL A 34 0.54 16.84 -10.46
C VAL A 34 0.93 18.13 -11.20
N ASN A 35 2.05 18.11 -11.95
CA ASN A 35 2.55 19.23 -12.73
C ASN A 35 2.86 20.50 -11.93
N GLY A 36 3.37 20.37 -10.70
CA GLY A 36 3.76 21.52 -9.87
C GLY A 36 2.60 22.34 -9.31
N ARG A 37 1.35 21.86 -9.40
CA ARG A 37 0.19 22.48 -8.76
C ARG A 37 -0.21 21.64 -7.56
N LEU A 38 -0.21 22.26 -6.38
CA LEU A 38 -0.87 21.72 -5.18
C LEU A 38 -2.37 21.65 -5.44
N VAL A 39 -2.89 20.44 -5.61
CA VAL A 39 -4.33 20.17 -5.64
C VAL A 39 -4.72 19.79 -4.22
N THR A 40 -5.41 20.64 -3.51
CA THR A 40 -5.96 20.25 -2.20
C THR A 40 -7.19 19.38 -2.41
N ALA A 41 -7.33 18.30 -1.66
CA ALA A 41 -8.45 17.35 -1.73
C ALA A 41 -9.84 18.05 -1.71
N ALA A 42 -9.92 19.23 -1.09
CA ALA A 42 -11.12 20.07 -1.05
C ALA A 42 -11.60 20.60 -2.43
N ARG A 43 -10.87 20.37 -3.52
CA ARG A 43 -11.26 20.86 -4.86
C ARG A 43 -11.49 19.73 -5.87
N LEU A 44 -11.48 18.49 -5.45
CA LEU A 44 -11.79 17.38 -6.35
C LEU A 44 -13.30 17.35 -6.59
N SER A 45 -13.66 17.28 -7.85
CA SER A 45 -15.07 17.19 -8.25
C SER A 45 -15.72 15.96 -7.63
N PRO A 46 -17.02 16.02 -7.27
CA PRO A 46 -17.72 14.83 -6.82
C PRO A 46 -17.56 13.70 -7.86
N LEU A 47 -17.29 12.50 -7.38
CA LEU A 47 -17.24 11.32 -8.24
C LEU A 47 -18.47 11.27 -9.16
N PRO A 48 -18.32 10.95 -10.44
CA PRO A 48 -19.45 10.66 -11.30
C PRO A 48 -20.32 9.59 -10.62
N SER A 49 -21.62 9.72 -10.70
CA SER A 49 -22.58 8.79 -10.08
C SER A 49 -22.63 7.46 -10.82
N TYR A 50 -21.54 6.70 -10.81
CA TYR A 50 -21.49 5.36 -11.37
C TYR A 50 -22.09 4.34 -10.37
N ALA A 51 -23.37 4.43 -10.13
CA ALA A 51 -24.10 3.42 -9.38
C ALA A 51 -24.59 2.31 -10.31
N THR A 52 -23.72 1.70 -11.09
CA THR A 52 -24.08 0.51 -11.84
C THR A 52 -23.55 -0.69 -11.05
N ILE A 53 -24.43 -1.33 -10.29
CA ILE A 53 -24.13 -2.59 -9.62
C ILE A 53 -24.11 -3.65 -10.72
N PHE A 54 -22.93 -4.12 -11.10
CA PHE A 54 -22.82 -5.29 -11.97
C PHE A 54 -23.21 -6.57 -11.21
N PRO A 55 -23.81 -7.55 -11.90
CA PRO A 55 -24.22 -8.78 -11.24
C PRO A 55 -23.01 -9.49 -10.63
N ASP A 56 -23.15 -9.79 -9.38
CA ASP A 56 -22.21 -10.43 -8.47
C ASP A 56 -21.70 -11.78 -9.00
N ARG A 57 -20.45 -11.84 -9.40
CA ARG A 57 -19.75 -13.10 -9.75
C ARG A 57 -19.32 -13.91 -8.52
N HIS A 58 -19.43 -13.34 -7.29
CA HIS A 58 -18.88 -13.92 -6.07
C HIS A 58 -19.90 -14.14 -4.95
N LYS A 59 -21.17 -14.35 -5.28
CA LYS A 59 -22.32 -14.45 -4.36
C LYS A 59 -22.20 -15.31 -3.08
N LYS A 60 -21.11 -16.06 -2.87
CA LYS A 60 -21.05 -17.07 -1.82
C LYS A 60 -20.10 -16.80 -0.65
N SER A 61 -19.21 -15.81 -0.74
CA SER A 61 -18.28 -15.53 0.37
C SER A 61 -18.52 -14.15 0.97
N LYS A 62 -18.75 -14.10 2.26
CA LYS A 62 -18.77 -12.86 3.02
C LYS A 62 -17.37 -12.30 3.05
N THR A 63 -17.17 -11.18 2.38
CA THR A 63 -15.88 -10.51 2.24
C THR A 63 -15.97 -9.16 2.90
N PHE A 64 -14.91 -8.73 3.56
CA PHE A 64 -14.78 -7.38 4.10
C PHE A 64 -13.61 -6.71 3.40
N GLU A 65 -13.81 -5.51 2.91
CA GLU A 65 -12.75 -4.62 2.46
C GLU A 65 -12.54 -3.55 3.51
N TYR A 66 -11.28 -3.24 3.74
CA TYR A 66 -10.82 -2.22 4.67
C TYR A 66 -10.07 -1.17 3.89
N ILE A 67 -10.57 0.05 3.90
CA ILE A 67 -9.93 1.20 3.27
C ILE A 67 -9.40 2.10 4.38
N PHE A 68 -8.09 2.30 4.39
CA PHE A 68 -7.37 3.06 5.39
C PHE A 68 -7.21 4.50 4.96
N ASN A 69 -7.73 5.41 5.79
CA ASN A 69 -7.66 6.84 5.54
C ASN A 69 -6.43 7.46 6.20
N ALA A 70 -5.79 8.38 5.50
CA ALA A 70 -4.61 9.04 6.00
C ALA A 70 -4.92 10.06 7.10
N TYR A 71 -5.87 10.96 6.85
CA TYR A 71 -6.21 12.05 7.78
C TYR A 71 -7.20 11.64 8.87
N GLY A 72 -8.16 10.82 8.51
CA GLY A 72 -9.23 10.44 9.43
C GLY A 72 -8.79 9.51 10.55
N THR A 73 -7.55 8.99 10.50
CA THR A 73 -7.04 8.01 11.45
C THR A 73 -8.03 6.88 11.74
N TYR A 74 -8.63 6.36 10.69
CA TYR A 74 -9.57 5.24 10.76
C TYR A 74 -9.54 4.40 9.47
N ALA A 75 -9.93 3.13 9.58
CA ALA A 75 -10.23 2.28 8.45
C ALA A 75 -11.74 2.17 8.26
N SER A 76 -12.22 2.43 7.04
CA SER A 76 -13.60 2.18 6.64
C SER A 76 -13.79 0.72 6.26
N ILE A 77 -14.92 0.11 6.68
CA ILE A 77 -15.23 -1.30 6.47
C ILE A 77 -16.42 -1.42 5.53
N PHE A 78 -16.29 -2.28 4.53
CA PHE A 78 -17.31 -2.61 3.54
C PHE A 78 -17.57 -4.12 3.52
N ASP A 79 -18.75 -4.56 3.09
CA ASP A 79 -19.10 -5.98 2.93
C ASP A 79 -19.38 -6.26 1.44
N TYR A 80 -18.34 -6.16 0.63
CA TYR A 80 -18.45 -6.43 -0.81
C TYR A 80 -18.38 -7.94 -1.09
N PRO A 81 -19.11 -8.47 -2.06
CA PRO A 81 -19.94 -7.75 -3.04
C PRO A 81 -21.38 -7.47 -2.60
N LYS A 82 -21.69 -7.66 -1.34
CA LYS A 82 -23.04 -7.47 -0.82
C LYS A 82 -23.47 -6.00 -0.81
N SER A 83 -22.53 -5.10 -0.52
CA SER A 83 -22.77 -3.67 -0.43
C SER A 83 -21.49 -2.88 -0.74
N VAL A 84 -21.65 -1.76 -1.43
CA VAL A 84 -20.62 -0.71 -1.59
C VAL A 84 -20.80 0.42 -0.57
N LYS A 85 -21.72 0.29 0.37
CA LYS A 85 -21.89 1.25 1.46
C LYS A 85 -21.03 0.85 2.65
N GLN A 86 -20.44 1.83 3.30
CA GLN A 86 -19.72 1.63 4.54
C GLN A 86 -20.61 0.98 5.59
N ILE A 87 -20.13 -0.08 6.25
CA ILE A 87 -20.83 -0.81 7.29
C ILE A 87 -20.20 -0.62 8.67
N GLY A 88 -19.01 -0.04 8.75
CA GLY A 88 -18.31 0.20 10.02
C GLY A 88 -17.04 1.00 9.84
N LYS A 89 -16.41 1.28 10.97
CA LYS A 89 -15.11 1.94 11.09
C LYS A 89 -14.27 1.30 12.18
N ILE A 90 -12.96 1.34 12.02
CA ILE A 90 -12.00 1.08 13.09
C ILE A 90 -11.20 2.35 13.30
N ASN A 91 -11.37 3.01 14.43
CA ASN A 91 -10.65 4.24 14.76
C ASN A 91 -9.20 3.94 15.14
N GLY A 92 -8.32 4.91 14.93
CA GLY A 92 -6.89 4.80 15.24
C GLY A 92 -6.05 4.12 14.16
N LEU A 93 -6.67 3.71 13.05
CA LEU A 93 -5.97 3.12 11.91
C LEU A 93 -5.79 4.14 10.81
N GLY A 94 -4.69 4.04 10.10
CA GLY A 94 -4.38 4.88 8.94
C GLY A 94 -3.25 4.26 8.13
N GLY A 95 -2.91 4.88 7.00
CA GLY A 95 -1.80 4.43 6.16
C GLY A 95 -2.16 3.24 5.29
N GLN A 96 -1.44 2.14 5.41
CA GLN A 96 -1.57 0.99 4.54
C GLN A 96 -1.84 -0.29 5.33
N GLY A 97 -2.06 -1.39 4.62
CA GLY A 97 -2.27 -2.66 5.25
C GLY A 97 -1.88 -3.85 4.38
N CYS A 98 -1.84 -5.02 4.99
CA CYS A 98 -1.66 -6.28 4.30
C CYS A 98 -2.49 -7.38 4.95
N THR A 99 -2.51 -8.54 4.31
CA THR A 99 -3.20 -9.71 4.84
C THR A 99 -2.23 -10.87 5.04
N ASN A 100 -2.74 -11.96 5.60
CA ASN A 100 -1.97 -13.18 5.82
C ASN A 100 -1.91 -14.10 4.59
N VAL A 101 -1.98 -13.55 3.40
CA VAL A 101 -1.82 -14.28 2.13
C VAL A 101 -1.06 -13.43 1.13
N LEU A 102 -0.28 -14.05 0.26
CA LEU A 102 0.44 -13.38 -0.83
C LEU A 102 -0.54 -12.84 -1.88
N TYR A 103 -1.59 -13.59 -2.14
CA TYR A 103 -2.56 -13.35 -3.19
C TYR A 103 -3.96 -13.76 -2.75
N GLY A 104 -4.93 -12.89 -3.03
CA GLY A 104 -6.32 -13.16 -2.73
C GLY A 104 -6.80 -12.54 -1.42
N TYR A 105 -7.91 -13.05 -0.95
CA TYR A 105 -8.54 -12.56 0.28
C TYR A 105 -7.82 -13.05 1.52
N GLY A 106 -7.45 -12.16 2.41
CA GLY A 106 -6.92 -12.50 3.71
C GLY A 106 -7.85 -13.42 4.49
N LYS A 107 -7.28 -14.36 5.23
CA LYS A 107 -8.03 -15.36 6.00
C LYS A 107 -8.14 -14.91 7.45
N LYS A 108 -9.34 -14.48 7.85
CA LYS A 108 -9.70 -14.13 9.25
C LYS A 108 -8.95 -12.93 9.84
N THR A 109 -7.79 -12.52 9.32
CA THR A 109 -7.01 -11.42 9.86
C THR A 109 -6.47 -10.52 8.77
N PHE A 110 -6.13 -9.29 9.16
CA PHE A 110 -5.37 -8.33 8.38
C PHE A 110 -4.46 -7.52 9.30
N TRP A 111 -3.44 -6.92 8.74
CA TRP A 111 -2.53 -6.02 9.41
C TRP A 111 -2.75 -4.59 8.95
N ASN A 112 -2.58 -3.65 9.87
CA ASN A 112 -2.49 -2.22 9.58
C ASN A 112 -1.10 -1.72 9.95
N VAL A 113 -0.50 -0.96 9.06
CA VAL A 113 0.74 -0.22 9.27
C VAL A 113 0.49 1.23 8.90
N GLY A 114 0.98 2.12 9.70
CA GLY A 114 0.86 3.55 9.43
C GLY A 114 0.87 4.37 10.69
N GLY A 115 1.76 5.30 10.70
CA GLY A 115 1.68 6.48 11.54
C GLY A 115 2.39 6.45 12.87
N GLN A 116 2.48 5.41 13.68
CA GLN A 116 3.02 5.56 15.04
C GLN A 116 3.81 4.35 15.57
N ARG A 117 4.76 3.83 14.80
CA ARG A 117 5.62 2.73 15.26
C ARG A 117 4.89 1.44 15.64
N GLN A 118 3.58 1.42 15.52
CA GLN A 118 2.76 0.25 15.84
C GLN A 118 2.28 -0.42 14.55
N ILE A 119 2.33 -1.73 14.58
CA ILE A 119 1.83 -2.61 13.54
C ILE A 119 0.79 -3.48 14.20
N GLU A 120 -0.44 -3.42 13.74
CA GLU A 120 -1.58 -3.98 14.44
C GLU A 120 -2.26 -5.06 13.62
N GLU A 121 -2.45 -6.25 14.21
CA GLU A 121 -3.22 -7.34 13.63
C GLU A 121 -4.65 -7.32 14.15
N PHE A 122 -5.58 -7.33 13.23
CA PHE A 122 -7.01 -7.41 13.52
C PHE A 122 -7.60 -8.71 13.02
N LYS A 123 -8.41 -9.33 13.88
CA LYS A 123 -9.33 -10.38 13.44
C LYS A 123 -10.59 -9.73 12.90
N VAL A 124 -10.98 -10.15 11.68
CA VAL A 124 -12.18 -9.61 11.02
C VAL A 124 -13.45 -9.82 11.86
N PRO A 125 -14.39 -8.85 11.92
CA PRO A 125 -14.32 -7.59 11.18
C PRO A 125 -13.44 -6.52 11.83
N GLN A 126 -13.18 -6.50 13.14
CA GLN A 126 -12.53 -5.34 13.76
C GLN A 126 -11.92 -5.60 15.16
N LYS A 127 -11.60 -6.86 15.49
CA LYS A 127 -11.04 -7.17 16.81
C LYS A 127 -9.53 -7.13 16.78
N LEU A 128 -8.91 -6.14 17.45
CA LEU A 128 -7.46 -6.12 17.68
C LEU A 128 -7.03 -7.38 18.43
N ILE A 129 -6.03 -8.10 17.92
CA ILE A 129 -5.53 -9.34 18.52
C ILE A 129 -4.04 -9.33 18.80
N LYS A 130 -3.28 -8.45 18.11
CA LYS A 130 -1.84 -8.34 18.30
C LYS A 130 -1.37 -6.94 17.97
N THR A 131 -0.33 -6.48 18.68
CA THR A 131 0.42 -5.26 18.36
C THR A 131 1.89 -5.60 18.38
N LEU A 132 2.60 -5.21 17.33
CA LEU A 132 4.04 -5.20 17.23
C LEU A 132 4.52 -3.74 17.18
N SER A 133 5.80 -3.51 17.41
CA SER A 133 6.37 -2.18 17.33
C SER A 133 7.73 -2.20 16.63
N VAL A 134 8.01 -1.13 15.91
CA VAL A 134 9.32 -0.86 15.32
C VAL A 134 9.99 0.30 16.05
N ALA A 135 11.32 0.31 16.02
CA ALA A 135 12.10 1.41 16.61
C ALA A 135 11.93 2.72 15.81
N TYR A 136 11.54 2.60 14.56
CA TYR A 136 11.43 3.70 13.58
C TYR A 136 10.06 4.38 13.61
N SER A 137 10.00 5.62 13.12
CA SER A 137 8.80 6.45 13.25
C SER A 137 7.80 6.29 12.12
N PHE A 138 8.16 5.61 11.02
CA PHE A 138 7.37 5.64 9.79
C PHE A 138 7.26 4.28 9.10
N PRO A 139 6.58 3.29 9.70
CA PRO A 139 6.19 2.11 8.96
C PRO A 139 5.25 2.52 7.82
N SER A 140 5.59 2.12 6.59
CA SER A 140 4.90 2.52 5.35
C SER A 140 4.05 1.40 4.78
N SER A 141 4.56 0.18 4.77
CA SER A 141 3.95 -0.96 4.10
C SER A 141 4.06 -2.22 4.92
N CYS A 142 3.37 -3.27 4.50
CA CYS A 142 3.62 -4.61 5.00
C CYS A 142 3.30 -5.71 3.99
N ALA A 143 4.00 -6.82 4.12
CA ALA A 143 3.71 -8.07 3.41
C ALA A 143 3.91 -9.27 4.32
N MET A 144 3.21 -10.37 4.07
CA MET A 144 3.40 -11.61 4.80
C MET A 144 3.73 -12.75 3.85
N ASP A 145 4.75 -13.52 4.16
CA ASP A 145 5.11 -14.70 3.40
C ASP A 145 4.24 -15.92 3.75
N THR A 146 4.44 -17.02 3.03
CA THR A 146 3.70 -18.28 3.25
C THR A 146 4.07 -19.00 4.54
N SER A 147 5.18 -18.64 5.18
CA SER A 147 5.60 -19.18 6.49
C SER A 147 5.06 -18.38 7.67
N GLY A 148 4.50 -17.21 7.42
CA GLY A 148 3.94 -16.31 8.43
C GLY A 148 4.93 -15.25 8.91
N ASP A 149 6.04 -15.07 8.21
CA ASP A 149 6.96 -13.97 8.48
C ASP A 149 6.37 -12.66 7.92
N LEU A 150 6.31 -11.63 8.77
CA LEU A 150 5.77 -10.32 8.43
C LEU A 150 6.91 -9.36 8.12
N ALA A 151 7.00 -8.88 6.88
CA ALA A 151 7.81 -7.74 6.51
C ALA A 151 7.04 -6.45 6.76
N VAL A 152 7.75 -5.42 7.18
CA VAL A 152 7.22 -4.07 7.40
C VAL A 152 8.22 -3.09 6.82
N GLY A 153 7.81 -2.38 5.79
CA GLY A 153 8.60 -1.32 5.18
C GLY A 153 8.66 -0.09 6.09
N ILE A 154 9.80 0.57 6.08
CA ILE A 154 10.07 1.80 6.83
C ILE A 154 10.42 2.88 5.83
N LEU A 155 9.53 3.86 5.67
CA LEU A 155 9.70 4.93 4.70
C LEU A 155 11.02 5.68 4.87
N TYR A 156 11.36 6.00 6.14
CA TYR A 156 12.62 6.65 6.51
C TYR A 156 13.22 5.95 7.72
N ALA A 157 14.38 5.34 7.56
CA ALA A 157 15.18 4.93 8.70
C ALA A 157 15.84 6.15 9.35
N SER A 158 15.77 6.21 10.65
CA SER A 158 16.28 7.26 11.56
C SER A 158 17.27 8.29 10.94
N GLY A 159 16.76 9.41 10.49
CA GLY A 159 17.49 10.70 10.47
C GLY A 159 18.52 10.94 9.37
N ALA A 160 18.89 9.96 8.56
CA ALA A 160 19.96 10.09 7.58
C ALA A 160 19.57 9.75 6.13
N GLY A 161 18.30 9.50 5.85
CA GLY A 161 17.87 8.97 4.55
C GLY A 161 18.11 7.45 4.47
N GLY A 162 17.26 6.77 3.78
CA GLY A 162 17.30 5.33 3.59
C GLY A 162 16.04 4.66 4.14
N GLY A 163 15.37 3.91 3.27
CA GLY A 163 14.29 3.01 3.64
C GLY A 163 14.89 1.71 4.19
N ASP A 164 14.27 1.15 5.21
CA ASP A 164 14.61 -0.18 5.73
C ASP A 164 13.40 -1.09 5.64
N VAL A 165 13.61 -2.39 5.79
CA VAL A 165 12.54 -3.36 6.03
C VAL A 165 12.80 -4.08 7.33
N VAL A 166 11.76 -4.23 8.16
CA VAL A 166 11.82 -4.99 9.41
C VAL A 166 11.03 -6.28 9.25
N ILE A 167 11.69 -7.43 9.40
CA ILE A 167 11.04 -8.74 9.28
C ILE A 167 10.81 -9.34 10.67
N PHE A 168 9.55 -9.61 11.00
CA PHE A 168 9.11 -10.28 12.20
C PHE A 168 8.85 -11.76 11.91
N LYS A 169 9.70 -12.63 12.43
CA LYS A 169 9.50 -14.08 12.30
C LYS A 169 8.20 -14.53 12.95
N ASN A 170 7.38 -15.28 12.18
CA ASN A 170 6.04 -15.71 12.61
C ASN A 170 5.20 -14.52 13.14
N ALA A 171 5.38 -13.35 12.56
CA ALA A 171 4.74 -12.11 12.97
C ALA A 171 4.79 -11.90 14.48
N SER A 172 5.94 -12.05 15.11
CA SER A 172 6.12 -12.00 16.58
C SER A 172 7.49 -11.53 17.00
N GLY A 173 7.62 -11.14 18.27
CA GLY A 173 8.90 -10.76 18.90
C GLY A 173 9.44 -9.43 18.40
N SER A 174 10.77 -9.30 18.45
CA SER A 174 11.49 -8.17 17.88
C SER A 174 11.84 -8.47 16.43
N GLY A 175 11.52 -7.54 15.53
CA GLY A 175 11.88 -7.69 14.12
C GLY A 175 13.39 -7.58 13.88
N THR A 176 13.86 -8.19 12.81
CA THR A 176 15.22 -8.02 12.30
C THR A 176 15.20 -6.95 11.21
N VAL A 177 16.10 -5.98 11.32
CA VAL A 177 16.21 -4.88 10.35
C VAL A 177 17.08 -5.32 9.18
N TYR A 178 16.61 -5.04 7.97
CA TYR A 178 17.34 -5.21 6.73
C TYR A 178 17.41 -3.85 6.03
N THR A 179 18.62 -3.34 5.84
CA THR A 179 18.84 -2.07 5.15
C THR A 179 18.67 -2.26 3.64
N THR A 180 17.89 -1.43 3.03
CA THR A 180 17.70 -1.41 1.57
C THR A 180 18.60 -0.35 0.92
N PRO A 181 18.87 -0.44 -0.38
CA PRO A 181 19.52 0.64 -1.14
C PRO A 181 18.55 1.78 -1.52
N LEU A 182 17.34 1.80 -0.96
CA LEU A 182 16.34 2.84 -1.21
C LEU A 182 16.55 4.02 -0.23
N ASP A 183 16.35 5.26 -0.71
CA ASP A 183 16.28 6.42 0.19
C ASP A 183 14.92 6.53 0.87
N GLU A 184 13.89 6.07 0.17
CA GLU A 184 12.52 5.96 0.69
C GLU A 184 11.95 4.62 0.24
N GLU A 185 11.52 3.82 1.20
CA GLU A 185 10.79 2.59 0.95
C GLU A 185 9.28 2.89 0.98
N PHE A 186 8.54 2.43 -0.04
CA PHE A 186 7.11 2.71 -0.17
C PHE A 186 6.24 1.49 0.01
N PHE A 187 6.54 0.39 -0.68
CA PHE A 187 5.75 -0.84 -0.63
C PHE A 187 6.64 -2.06 -0.66
N ASP A 188 6.20 -3.09 0.01
CA ASP A 188 6.83 -4.40 -0.01
C ASP A 188 5.83 -5.52 -0.38
N GLY A 189 6.38 -6.62 -0.91
CA GLY A 189 5.60 -7.78 -1.31
C GLY A 189 6.47 -9.03 -1.44
N TYR A 190 5.97 -10.17 -0.98
CA TYR A 190 6.63 -11.46 -1.19
C TYR A 190 6.15 -12.11 -2.48
N ASP A 191 7.05 -12.84 -3.14
CA ASP A 191 6.69 -13.79 -4.19
C ASP A 191 6.33 -15.17 -3.61
N ASN A 192 5.97 -16.11 -4.50
CA ASN A 192 5.63 -17.48 -4.09
C ASN A 192 6.83 -18.35 -3.72
N GLN A 193 8.05 -17.87 -3.90
CA GLN A 193 9.30 -18.53 -3.50
C GLN A 193 9.77 -18.05 -2.12
N GLY A 194 9.20 -16.96 -1.64
CA GLY A 194 9.54 -16.33 -0.37
C GLY A 194 10.66 -15.29 -0.50
N ASN A 195 10.93 -14.80 -1.71
CA ASN A 195 11.74 -13.62 -1.91
C ASN A 195 10.90 -12.39 -1.56
N LEU A 196 11.50 -11.42 -0.88
CA LEU A 196 10.86 -10.17 -0.54
C LEU A 196 11.31 -9.09 -1.51
N PHE A 197 10.34 -8.43 -2.12
CA PHE A 197 10.57 -7.27 -2.96
C PHE A 197 10.11 -6.01 -2.25
N ALA A 198 10.85 -4.92 -2.42
CA ALA A 198 10.45 -3.61 -1.97
C ALA A 198 10.68 -2.60 -3.09
N ASP A 199 9.85 -1.58 -3.16
CA ASP A 199 10.02 -0.48 -4.09
C ASP A 199 10.12 0.87 -3.38
N GLY A 200 10.60 1.86 -4.12
CA GLY A 200 10.78 3.19 -3.59
C GLY A 200 11.64 4.07 -4.48
N PHE A 201 12.24 5.07 -3.86
CA PHE A 201 13.18 5.96 -4.54
C PHE A 201 14.62 5.71 -4.12
N THR A 202 15.52 5.86 -5.09
CA THR A 202 16.97 5.94 -4.84
C THR A 202 17.42 7.39 -4.73
N GLY A 203 18.67 7.59 -4.26
CA GLY A 203 19.39 8.82 -3.99
C GLY A 203 18.79 10.08 -4.58
N ASP A 204 18.61 11.08 -3.78
CA ASP A 204 17.98 12.37 -4.12
C ASP A 204 16.52 12.32 -4.64
N ARG A 205 15.84 11.16 -4.53
CA ARG A 205 14.49 10.91 -5.06
C ARG A 205 14.39 11.04 -6.58
N SER A 206 15.49 10.80 -7.29
CA SER A 206 15.58 11.02 -8.73
C SER A 206 15.03 9.88 -9.58
N GLY A 207 14.76 8.71 -8.98
CA GLY A 207 14.29 7.56 -9.73
C GLY A 207 13.64 6.47 -8.89
N PHE A 208 12.71 5.78 -9.51
CA PHE A 208 12.14 4.54 -9.00
C PHE A 208 13.22 3.46 -8.92
N ALA A 209 13.17 2.65 -7.88
CA ALA A 209 13.90 1.40 -7.81
C ALA A 209 13.05 0.28 -7.23
N LEU A 210 13.25 -0.92 -7.76
CA LEU A 210 12.77 -2.18 -7.21
C LEU A 210 13.98 -2.92 -6.65
N VAL A 211 13.85 -3.47 -5.46
CA VAL A 211 14.91 -4.24 -4.79
C VAL A 211 14.36 -5.58 -4.32
N GLU A 212 15.21 -6.58 -4.25
CA GLU A 212 14.87 -7.94 -3.79
C GLU A 212 15.77 -8.35 -2.63
N LEU A 213 15.19 -8.89 -1.57
CA LEU A 213 15.87 -9.69 -0.58
C LEU A 213 15.61 -11.17 -0.92
N PRO A 214 16.56 -11.86 -1.57
CA PRO A 214 16.40 -13.27 -1.88
C PRO A 214 16.20 -14.10 -0.61
N LYS A 215 15.36 -15.09 -0.66
CA LYS A 215 15.07 -15.96 0.48
C LYS A 215 16.35 -16.52 1.11
N GLY A 216 16.52 -16.21 2.40
CA GLY A 216 17.70 -16.64 3.15
C GLY A 216 18.92 -15.72 2.99
N SER A 217 18.84 -14.67 2.18
CA SER A 217 19.85 -13.61 2.10
C SER A 217 19.76 -12.67 3.30
N SER A 218 20.85 -11.94 3.55
CA SER A 218 20.88 -10.81 4.48
C SER A 218 20.97 -9.45 3.77
N ASN A 219 21.06 -9.45 2.44
CA ASN A 219 21.27 -8.24 1.66
C ASN A 219 20.25 -8.12 0.54
N PHE A 220 19.73 -6.91 0.37
CA PHE A 220 18.93 -6.56 -0.78
C PHE A 220 19.81 -6.38 -2.03
N GLU A 221 19.25 -6.77 -3.18
CA GLU A 221 19.83 -6.58 -4.50
C GLU A 221 18.92 -5.66 -5.33
N THR A 222 19.50 -4.77 -6.13
CA THR A 222 18.72 -3.91 -7.03
C THR A 222 18.26 -4.71 -8.24
N ILE A 223 16.97 -4.63 -8.54
CA ILE A 223 16.33 -5.28 -9.68
C ILE A 223 16.13 -4.28 -10.80
N LYS A 224 16.68 -4.58 -11.98
CA LYS A 224 16.46 -3.78 -13.17
C LYS A 224 15.12 -4.14 -13.82
N THR A 225 14.19 -3.19 -13.85
CA THR A 225 12.94 -3.31 -14.60
C THR A 225 13.15 -3.08 -16.07
N SER A 226 12.45 -3.80 -16.94
CA SER A 226 12.54 -3.65 -18.39
C SER A 226 11.75 -2.48 -18.97
N ASN A 227 10.96 -1.80 -18.14
CA ASN A 227 10.21 -0.58 -18.46
C ASN A 227 10.41 0.46 -17.35
N ILE A 228 10.00 1.69 -17.62
CA ILE A 228 10.00 2.77 -16.64
C ILE A 228 8.78 2.59 -15.73
N VAL A 229 8.99 2.78 -14.43
CA VAL A 229 7.95 3.00 -13.43
C VAL A 229 8.15 4.44 -12.93
N ASP A 230 7.12 5.26 -13.04
CA ASP A 230 7.28 6.70 -12.76
C ASP A 230 7.12 6.98 -11.26
N PHE A 231 6.24 6.24 -10.57
CA PHE A 231 6.04 6.41 -9.14
C PHE A 231 5.78 5.09 -8.42
N PRO A 232 6.50 4.80 -7.29
CA PRO A 232 6.34 3.58 -6.52
C PRO A 232 4.90 3.37 -6.07
N GLY A 233 4.40 2.14 -6.14
CA GLY A 233 3.10 1.70 -5.69
C GLY A 233 3.12 0.23 -5.28
N SER A 234 1.98 -0.33 -4.95
CA SER A 234 1.90 -1.67 -4.37
C SER A 234 2.72 -2.72 -5.08
N VAL A 235 3.54 -3.43 -4.33
CA VAL A 235 4.24 -4.63 -4.77
C VAL A 235 3.47 -5.86 -4.26
N GLN A 236 3.06 -6.75 -5.17
CA GLN A 236 2.28 -7.94 -4.79
C GLN A 236 2.51 -9.10 -5.77
N TRP A 237 2.44 -10.34 -5.26
CA TRP A 237 2.30 -11.54 -6.10
C TRP A 237 0.84 -11.70 -6.54
N ASP A 238 0.56 -11.82 -7.85
CA ASP A 238 -0.79 -11.95 -8.38
C ASP A 238 -1.25 -13.41 -8.61
N GLY A 239 -0.43 -14.36 -8.18
CA GLY A 239 -0.63 -15.80 -8.42
C GLY A 239 0.21 -16.34 -9.58
N THR A 240 0.76 -15.47 -10.42
CA THR A 240 1.58 -15.81 -11.59
C THR A 240 2.81 -14.93 -11.74
N TYR A 241 2.67 -13.64 -11.49
CA TYR A 241 3.68 -12.61 -11.69
C TYR A 241 3.92 -11.81 -10.42
N LEU A 242 5.13 -11.28 -10.28
CA LEU A 242 5.36 -10.15 -9.39
C LEU A 242 4.74 -8.91 -10.04
N THR A 243 3.92 -8.19 -9.29
CA THR A 243 3.31 -6.96 -9.78
C THR A 243 3.88 -5.75 -9.06
N VAL A 244 4.00 -4.66 -9.81
CA VAL A 244 4.33 -3.32 -9.29
C VAL A 244 3.29 -2.36 -9.85
N PHE A 245 2.65 -1.63 -8.95
CA PHE A 245 1.71 -0.59 -9.33
C PHE A 245 2.45 0.74 -9.56
N ASP A 246 2.17 1.41 -10.64
CA ASP A 246 2.66 2.75 -10.94
C ASP A 246 1.56 3.77 -10.66
N GLN A 247 1.71 4.54 -9.60
CA GLN A 247 0.70 5.50 -9.17
C GLN A 247 0.48 6.62 -10.19
N ASP A 248 1.55 7.08 -10.87
CA ASP A 248 1.45 8.16 -11.87
C ASP A 248 0.76 7.69 -13.17
N LYS A 249 0.83 6.39 -13.48
CA LYS A 249 0.20 5.79 -14.68
C LYS A 249 -1.15 5.16 -14.40
N ASN A 250 -1.53 4.99 -13.13
CA ASN A 250 -2.66 4.16 -12.74
C ASN A 250 -2.63 2.80 -13.44
N ALA A 251 -1.52 2.10 -13.32
CA ALA A 251 -1.27 0.84 -14.01
C ALA A 251 -0.50 -0.15 -13.15
N THR A 252 -0.88 -1.41 -13.23
CA THR A 252 -0.12 -2.52 -12.65
C THR A 252 0.73 -3.17 -13.73
N TYR A 253 2.02 -3.21 -13.52
CA TYR A 253 2.97 -3.94 -14.36
C TYR A 253 3.18 -5.34 -13.80
N GLN A 254 3.15 -6.35 -14.67
CA GLN A 254 3.35 -7.77 -14.35
C GLN A 254 4.72 -8.22 -14.80
N TYR A 255 5.52 -8.74 -13.90
CA TYR A 255 6.91 -9.13 -14.18
C TYR A 255 7.18 -10.62 -13.92
N THR A 256 8.05 -11.20 -14.76
CA THR A 256 8.85 -12.34 -14.35
C THR A 256 10.21 -11.85 -13.92
N VAL A 257 10.67 -12.28 -12.73
CA VAL A 257 11.98 -11.93 -12.21
C VAL A 257 12.94 -13.09 -12.40
N SER A 258 14.14 -12.81 -12.86
CA SER A 258 15.22 -13.79 -13.02
C SER A 258 16.56 -13.12 -12.74
N GLY A 259 17.25 -13.57 -11.69
CA GLY A 259 18.40 -12.83 -11.16
C GLY A 259 18.00 -11.38 -10.89
N THR A 260 18.83 -10.46 -11.25
CA THR A 260 18.60 -9.02 -11.02
C THR A 260 17.79 -8.32 -12.13
N THR A 261 16.94 -9.07 -12.84
CA THR A 261 16.14 -8.51 -13.95
C THR A 261 14.67 -8.88 -13.85
N ALA A 262 13.80 -7.85 -13.85
CA ALA A 262 12.35 -7.96 -13.95
C ALA A 262 11.91 -7.67 -15.39
N THR A 263 11.45 -8.70 -16.09
CA THR A 263 10.98 -8.61 -17.47
C THR A 263 9.47 -8.44 -17.51
N LEU A 264 9.00 -7.33 -18.10
CA LEU A 264 7.58 -7.03 -18.27
C LEU A 264 6.87 -8.10 -19.10
N LYS A 265 5.75 -8.58 -18.62
CA LYS A 265 4.87 -9.57 -19.29
C LYS A 265 3.50 -9.02 -19.60
N GLY A 266 3.00 -8.09 -18.81
CA GLY A 266 1.70 -7.48 -19.01
C GLY A 266 1.59 -6.13 -18.32
N THR A 267 0.62 -5.35 -18.77
CA THR A 267 0.24 -4.08 -18.17
C THR A 267 -1.27 -4.06 -18.02
N VAL A 268 -1.74 -3.76 -16.83
CA VAL A 268 -3.17 -3.60 -16.52
C VAL A 268 -3.40 -2.13 -16.19
N SER A 269 -4.11 -1.41 -17.05
CA SER A 269 -4.37 0.03 -16.87
C SER A 269 -5.77 0.25 -16.29
N TYR A 270 -5.89 1.22 -15.40
CA TYR A 270 -7.15 1.58 -14.75
C TYR A 270 -7.55 2.99 -15.16
N SER A 271 -8.81 3.15 -15.56
CA SER A 271 -9.38 4.43 -15.97
C SER A 271 -10.41 4.88 -14.95
N GLY A 272 -10.42 6.18 -14.63
CA GLY A 272 -11.40 6.75 -13.69
C GLY A 272 -10.90 6.85 -12.25
N SER A 273 -9.86 6.12 -11.85
CA SER A 273 -9.10 6.43 -10.63
C SER A 273 -8.20 7.63 -10.90
N SER A 274 -7.94 8.41 -9.88
CA SER A 274 -7.06 9.57 -10.00
C SER A 274 -5.78 9.44 -9.18
N ASP A 275 -5.77 8.61 -8.14
CA ASP A 275 -4.62 8.45 -7.27
C ASP A 275 -4.78 7.24 -6.34
N CYS A 276 -4.66 6.04 -6.91
CA CYS A 276 -4.55 4.83 -6.11
C CYS A 276 -3.16 4.77 -5.46
N ALA A 277 -3.08 4.96 -4.16
CA ALA A 277 -1.81 4.81 -3.45
C ALA A 277 -1.48 3.33 -3.23
N GLN A 278 -2.38 2.58 -2.58
CA GLN A 278 -2.26 1.13 -2.45
C GLN A 278 -3.35 0.43 -3.24
N THR A 279 -2.97 -0.61 -3.97
CA THR A 279 -3.87 -1.59 -4.56
C THR A 279 -3.77 -2.94 -3.85
N TRP A 280 -4.84 -3.75 -3.89
CA TRP A 280 -4.85 -5.11 -3.38
C TRP A 280 -5.48 -6.07 -4.39
N ILE A 281 -4.68 -7.00 -4.90
CA ILE A 281 -5.08 -7.94 -5.95
C ILE A 281 -5.64 -9.23 -5.35
N VAL A 282 -6.82 -9.62 -5.80
CA VAL A 282 -7.44 -10.91 -5.50
C VAL A 282 -7.83 -11.60 -6.82
N PRO A 283 -8.21 -12.89 -6.82
CA PRO A 283 -8.63 -13.56 -8.05
C PRO A 283 -9.73 -12.80 -8.80
N GLY A 284 -9.39 -12.27 -9.97
CA GLY A 284 -10.30 -11.57 -10.87
C GLY A 284 -10.60 -10.12 -10.55
N LEU A 285 -10.06 -9.57 -9.44
CA LEU A 285 -10.33 -8.20 -9.02
C LEU A 285 -9.07 -7.51 -8.47
N VAL A 286 -9.06 -6.19 -8.56
CA VAL A 286 -8.14 -5.33 -7.82
C VAL A 286 -8.92 -4.24 -7.10
N TYR A 287 -8.57 -4.04 -5.85
CA TYR A 287 -9.11 -3.01 -4.96
C TYR A 287 -8.14 -1.84 -4.91
N CYS A 288 -8.66 -0.63 -4.83
CA CYS A 288 -7.89 0.61 -4.76
C CYS A 288 -8.46 1.52 -3.67
N GLY A 289 -7.58 2.05 -2.82
CA GLY A 289 -7.87 3.23 -2.03
C GLY A 289 -7.46 4.45 -2.86
N ASP A 290 -8.43 5.20 -3.40
CA ASP A 290 -8.19 6.33 -4.30
C ASP A 290 -8.21 7.65 -3.55
N ALA A 291 -7.02 8.12 -3.21
CA ALA A 291 -6.83 9.39 -2.49
C ALA A 291 -7.23 10.60 -3.34
N GLY A 292 -7.09 10.51 -4.65
CA GLY A 292 -7.40 11.59 -5.56
C GLY A 292 -8.89 11.84 -5.76
N ASN A 293 -9.70 10.78 -5.68
CA ASN A 293 -11.16 10.84 -5.75
C ASN A 293 -11.83 10.78 -4.38
N ASP A 294 -11.03 10.71 -3.31
CA ASP A 294 -11.51 10.55 -1.94
C ASP A 294 -12.50 9.38 -1.83
N GLY A 295 -12.05 8.20 -2.28
CA GLY A 295 -12.90 7.03 -2.44
C GLY A 295 -12.18 5.70 -2.40
N GLY A 296 -12.92 4.66 -2.72
CA GLY A 296 -12.39 3.32 -2.96
C GLY A 296 -13.03 2.71 -4.19
N GLU A 297 -12.27 1.94 -4.94
CA GLU A 297 -12.69 1.42 -6.23
C GLU A 297 -12.30 -0.04 -6.40
N ILE A 298 -13.06 -0.74 -7.23
CA ILE A 298 -12.74 -2.11 -7.64
C ILE A 298 -12.73 -2.17 -9.15
N PHE A 299 -11.72 -2.82 -9.68
CA PHE A 299 -11.56 -3.05 -11.12
C PHE A 299 -11.48 -4.54 -11.43
N ASP A 300 -11.82 -4.93 -12.66
CA ASP A 300 -11.51 -6.27 -13.16
C ASP A 300 -10.00 -6.47 -13.28
N TYR A 301 -9.51 -7.64 -12.90
CA TYR A 301 -8.10 -8.02 -13.01
C TYR A 301 -7.97 -9.39 -13.71
N PRO A 302 -7.09 -9.56 -14.71
CA PRO A 302 -6.14 -8.58 -15.25
C PRO A 302 -6.69 -7.71 -16.39
N ALA A 303 -7.99 -7.61 -16.58
CA ALA A 303 -8.56 -6.86 -17.71
C ALA A 303 -8.40 -5.33 -17.57
N GLY A 304 -8.44 -4.80 -16.35
CA GLY A 304 -8.37 -3.36 -16.09
C GLY A 304 -9.61 -2.61 -16.57
N GLY A 305 -9.41 -1.37 -17.02
CA GLY A 305 -10.47 -0.51 -17.53
C GLY A 305 -11.14 0.35 -16.46
N SER A 306 -12.44 0.62 -16.62
CA SER A 306 -13.20 1.43 -15.67
C SER A 306 -13.58 0.63 -14.42
N PRO A 307 -13.81 1.30 -13.27
CA PRO A 307 -14.19 0.60 -12.04
C PRO A 307 -15.53 -0.11 -12.20
N ILE A 308 -15.59 -1.35 -11.72
CA ILE A 308 -16.82 -2.14 -11.68
C ILE A 308 -17.63 -1.90 -10.41
N ALA A 309 -17.02 -1.30 -9.40
CA ALA A 309 -17.69 -0.82 -8.20
C ALA A 309 -16.93 0.36 -7.63
N VAL A 310 -17.68 1.30 -7.01
CA VAL A 310 -17.16 2.46 -6.29
C VAL A 310 -17.75 2.44 -4.90
N PHE A 311 -16.90 2.48 -3.89
CA PHE A 311 -17.32 2.52 -2.50
C PHE A 311 -17.77 3.93 -2.13
N LYS A 312 -18.78 3.98 -1.27
CA LYS A 312 -19.35 5.23 -0.75
C LYS A 312 -19.32 5.18 0.78
N GLY A 313 -18.65 6.17 1.36
CA GLY A 313 -18.50 6.27 2.79
C GLY A 313 -17.86 7.59 3.19
N ASP A 314 -17.49 7.68 4.46
CA ASP A 314 -16.63 8.74 4.92
C ASP A 314 -15.20 8.37 4.53
N PHE A 315 -14.60 9.15 3.67
CA PHE A 315 -13.20 9.05 3.32
C PHE A 315 -12.49 10.34 3.66
N ASP A 316 -11.20 10.23 3.91
CA ASP A 316 -10.32 11.37 4.17
C ASP A 316 -8.93 10.97 3.68
N VAL A 317 -8.74 11.09 2.37
CA VAL A 317 -7.54 10.68 1.65
C VAL A 317 -7.20 9.19 1.90
N PRO A 318 -7.93 8.25 1.32
CA PRO A 318 -7.66 6.83 1.49
C PRO A 318 -6.35 6.45 0.81
N LEU A 319 -5.37 5.98 1.61
CA LEU A 319 -4.03 5.60 1.14
C LEU A 319 -3.84 4.09 1.06
N GLY A 320 -4.66 3.32 1.72
CA GLY A 320 -4.48 1.89 1.81
C GLY A 320 -5.76 1.11 1.62
N VAL A 321 -5.63 -0.13 1.17
CA VAL A 321 -6.75 -1.06 1.00
C VAL A 321 -6.30 -2.49 1.22
N VAL A 322 -7.12 -3.27 1.89
CA VAL A 322 -6.96 -4.74 1.95
C VAL A 322 -8.33 -5.41 1.89
N ALA A 323 -8.36 -6.62 1.37
CA ALA A 323 -9.55 -7.45 1.34
C ALA A 323 -9.34 -8.71 2.18
N ALA A 324 -10.17 -8.91 3.20
CA ALA A 324 -10.11 -10.07 4.07
C ALA A 324 -11.50 -10.66 4.31
N LYS A 325 -11.58 -11.96 4.51
CA LYS A 325 -12.83 -12.67 4.74
C LYS A 325 -12.86 -13.42 6.08
N LYS A 326 -14.05 -13.57 6.61
CA LYS A 326 -14.33 -14.28 7.86
C LYS A 326 -14.09 -15.79 7.77
#